data_bdd94b57af26287d035c12f7c73d2a4f
#
_entry.id   bdd94b57af26287d035c12f7c73d2a4f
#
_cell.length_a   1.000
_cell.length_b   1.000
_cell.length_c   1.000
_cell.angle_alpha   90.00
_cell.angle_beta   90.00
_cell.angle_gamma   90.00
#
_symmetry.space_group_name_H-M   'P 1'
#
loop_
_entity.id
_entity.type
_entity.pdbx_description
1 polymer ?
#
loop_
_entity_poly.entity_id
_entity_poly.type
_entity_poly.pdbx_seq_one_letter_code
_entity_poly.pdbx_strand_id
1 'polypeptide(L)'
;MIQELNKTSFKKLILFLLITIGGTLVYFTFTDMPSATASGSVLVDKIEQSDGWGVIAVDPYTFKVYVTNFKSTTVTVVDGTTNKPLSVIEVGKTPYGIGLNTDTKMLYVALEYNDTLAIINTTTGEIIKNIDLVDPYDIAVNSKTNKVYVTSDKTNLVSLVDGSTNEIISTFDVQKPCGIAVNEATNMVYVTSESTNKVHVIEGSKNNLVTTIDVGKSPRGVVANPYTNTVYVTNQLAGTVDVIDGSKNEVIDTISVGNTPRRIVVNPDTNIIYVSNQISNSLSVIDGATNEVIDSIPVEQPFELMINPKTNKIYTTYSGHSILSIVNDVERNQNTLDDSKTIIGMLGAGAIAAIIAFFVIQKKKLKPEQKF
;
A
#
# COMPACT_ATOMS: atom_id res chain seq x y z
N MET A 1 9.08 -2.18 -50.02
CA MET A 1 9.63 -3.34 -49.28
C MET A 1 9.91 -2.85 -47.85
N ILE A 2 8.86 -2.81 -47.04
CA ILE A 2 8.94 -2.43 -45.62
C ILE A 2 8.65 -3.74 -44.89
N GLN A 3 9.73 -4.39 -44.44
CA GLN A 3 9.64 -5.57 -43.57
C GLN A 3 9.62 -5.14 -42.11
N GLU A 4 8.81 -5.84 -41.38
CA GLU A 4 8.55 -5.82 -39.95
C GLU A 4 9.80 -5.52 -39.09
N LEU A 5 9.76 -4.45 -38.33
CA LEU A 5 10.67 -4.20 -37.22
C LEU A 5 10.12 -4.89 -35.96
N ASN A 6 10.78 -5.95 -35.59
CA ASN A 6 10.51 -6.80 -34.44
C ASN A 6 10.73 -6.01 -33.13
N LYS A 7 9.83 -6.17 -32.16
CA LYS A 7 9.75 -5.46 -30.88
C LYS A 7 10.97 -5.58 -29.95
N THR A 8 12.05 -6.21 -30.37
CA THR A 8 13.26 -6.40 -29.57
C THR A 8 14.41 -5.46 -29.91
N SER A 9 14.24 -4.50 -30.83
CA SER A 9 15.34 -3.62 -31.30
C SER A 9 15.24 -2.17 -30.85
N PHE A 10 14.43 -1.84 -29.85
CA PHE A 10 14.34 -0.47 -29.33
C PHE A 10 15.52 -0.06 -28.42
N LYS A 11 16.54 -0.91 -28.25
CA LYS A 11 17.67 -0.67 -27.32
C LYS A 11 18.83 0.14 -27.86
N LYS A 12 18.76 0.71 -29.07
CA LYS A 12 19.83 1.62 -29.58
C LYS A 12 19.24 2.75 -30.44
N LEU A 13 18.49 3.67 -29.82
CA LEU A 13 18.27 4.95 -30.47
C LEU A 13 19.43 5.88 -30.12
N ILE A 14 20.41 5.99 -31.02
CA ILE A 14 21.49 6.97 -30.91
C ILE A 14 20.90 8.30 -31.36
N LEU A 15 20.55 9.17 -30.43
CA LEU A 15 20.13 10.54 -30.74
C LEU A 15 21.39 11.41 -30.84
N PHE A 16 21.78 11.78 -32.05
CA PHE A 16 22.83 12.77 -32.28
C PHE A 16 22.19 14.17 -32.20
N LEU A 17 22.51 14.93 -31.17
CA LEU A 17 22.19 16.34 -31.11
C LEU A 17 23.42 17.15 -31.60
N LEU A 18 23.34 17.74 -32.77
CA LEU A 18 24.36 18.63 -33.34
C LEU A 18 23.99 20.06 -32.97
N ILE A 19 24.77 20.70 -32.14
CA ILE A 19 24.65 22.13 -31.82
C ILE A 19 25.93 22.83 -32.22
N THR A 20 25.83 23.83 -33.09
CA THR A 20 26.94 24.73 -33.43
C THR A 20 26.87 25.97 -32.55
N ILE A 21 27.86 26.17 -31.70
CA ILE A 21 28.01 27.39 -30.89
C ILE A 21 29.30 28.06 -31.30
N GLY A 22 29.20 29.28 -31.84
CA GLY A 22 30.35 30.09 -32.19
C GLY A 22 31.29 29.49 -33.27
N GLY A 23 30.76 28.72 -34.24
CA GLY A 23 31.54 28.11 -35.33
C GLY A 23 32.23 26.80 -34.96
N THR A 24 32.12 26.31 -33.75
CA THR A 24 32.68 25.03 -33.31
C THR A 24 31.59 23.96 -33.23
N LEU A 25 31.85 22.81 -33.87
CA LEU A 25 30.94 21.66 -33.84
C LEU A 25 31.16 20.90 -32.54
N VAL A 26 30.18 20.91 -31.66
CA VAL A 26 30.23 20.14 -30.39
C VAL A 26 29.42 18.87 -30.58
N TYR A 27 30.08 17.73 -30.46
CA TYR A 27 29.45 16.42 -30.49
C TYR A 27 29.09 15.98 -29.06
N PHE A 28 27.84 15.78 -28.79
CA PHE A 28 27.41 15.06 -27.61
C PHE A 28 27.10 13.61 -27.99
N THR A 29 27.96 12.70 -27.60
CA THR A 29 27.67 11.26 -27.68
C THR A 29 27.02 10.85 -26.36
N PHE A 30 25.74 10.58 -26.39
CA PHE A 30 25.09 9.86 -25.29
C PHE A 30 25.43 8.37 -25.40
N THR A 31 26.69 8.04 -25.09
CA THR A 31 27.10 6.67 -24.87
C THR A 31 26.74 6.36 -23.41
N ASP A 32 25.86 5.37 -23.24
CA ASP A 32 25.50 4.78 -21.96
C ASP A 32 24.89 5.78 -20.95
N MET A 33 23.63 6.18 -21.20
CA MET A 33 22.78 6.28 -20.03
C MET A 33 22.86 4.89 -19.37
N PRO A 34 23.29 4.80 -18.11
CA PRO A 34 23.10 3.56 -17.40
C PRO A 34 21.60 3.24 -17.60
N SER A 35 21.30 2.11 -18.19
CA SER A 35 19.95 1.56 -18.07
C SER A 35 19.67 1.74 -16.59
N ALA A 36 18.60 2.46 -16.23
CA ALA A 36 18.11 2.39 -14.89
C ALA A 36 17.96 0.89 -14.64
N THR A 37 18.98 0.29 -14.07
CA THR A 37 18.86 -1.00 -13.45
C THR A 37 17.75 -0.71 -12.48
N ALA A 38 16.58 -1.28 -12.68
CA ALA A 38 15.56 -1.35 -11.68
C ALA A 38 16.34 -1.77 -10.42
N SER A 39 16.59 -0.83 -9.51
CA SER A 39 17.19 -1.16 -8.24
C SER A 39 16.12 -1.98 -7.57
N GLY A 40 16.22 -3.31 -7.72
CA GLY A 40 15.22 -4.23 -7.25
C GLY A 40 14.99 -3.99 -5.77
N SER A 41 13.75 -4.03 -5.33
CA SER A 41 13.40 -3.98 -3.92
C SER A 41 14.21 -5.04 -3.18
N VAL A 42 14.93 -4.65 -2.16
CA VAL A 42 15.88 -5.52 -1.46
C VAL A 42 15.35 -5.80 -0.06
N LEU A 43 15.35 -7.08 0.32
CA LEU A 43 15.19 -7.47 1.73
C LEU A 43 16.36 -6.86 2.51
N VAL A 44 16.05 -5.94 3.43
CA VAL A 44 17.06 -5.14 4.15
C VAL A 44 17.43 -5.77 5.46
N ASP A 45 16.46 -6.39 6.15
CA ASP A 45 16.67 -6.91 7.49
C ASP A 45 15.63 -7.96 7.86
N LYS A 46 15.97 -8.78 8.87
CA LYS A 46 15.06 -9.73 9.52
C LYS A 46 15.17 -9.59 11.01
N ILE A 47 14.05 -9.42 11.68
CA ILE A 47 13.98 -9.42 13.15
C ILE A 47 13.32 -10.72 13.57
N GLU A 48 14.04 -11.54 14.34
CA GLU A 48 13.46 -12.71 14.96
C GLU A 48 12.60 -12.29 16.16
N GLN A 49 11.38 -12.79 16.22
CA GLN A 49 10.46 -12.62 17.34
C GLN A 49 10.24 -13.97 18.00
N SER A 50 10.14 -14.00 19.34
CA SER A 50 10.11 -15.25 20.08
C SER A 50 8.82 -16.06 19.92
N ASP A 51 7.67 -15.44 19.59
CA ASP A 51 6.36 -16.04 19.89
C ASP A 51 5.28 -15.96 18.79
N GLY A 52 5.65 -16.18 17.55
CA GLY A 52 4.68 -16.35 16.48
C GLY A 52 4.51 -15.13 15.57
N TRP A 53 3.70 -15.31 14.56
CA TRP A 53 3.36 -14.32 13.55
C TRP A 53 2.18 -13.45 14.02
N GLY A 54 2.20 -12.18 13.70
CA GLY A 54 1.18 -11.23 14.07
C GLY A 54 0.90 -10.19 13.02
N VAL A 55 -0.09 -9.38 13.28
CA VAL A 55 -0.46 -8.20 12.48
C VAL A 55 0.39 -7.01 12.89
N ILE A 56 0.61 -6.11 11.96
CA ILE A 56 1.54 -4.99 12.07
C ILE A 56 0.78 -3.67 12.02
N ALA A 57 1.11 -2.74 12.91
CA ALA A 57 0.75 -1.34 12.80
C ALA A 57 2.01 -0.46 12.80
N VAL A 58 1.99 0.61 12.01
CA VAL A 58 3.13 1.52 11.87
C VAL A 58 2.71 2.94 12.23
N ASP A 59 3.50 3.60 13.09
CA ASP A 59 3.39 5.04 13.30
C ASP A 59 4.37 5.74 12.34
N PRO A 60 3.89 6.41 11.29
CA PRO A 60 4.75 7.04 10.30
C PRO A 60 5.46 8.29 10.83
N TYR A 61 5.06 8.81 11.98
CA TYR A 61 5.63 10.02 12.57
C TYR A 61 6.69 9.72 13.63
N THR A 62 6.48 8.69 14.45
CA THR A 62 7.46 8.24 15.46
C THR A 62 8.35 7.10 14.95
N PHE A 63 8.05 6.56 13.76
CA PHE A 63 8.71 5.40 13.14
C PHE A 63 8.63 4.12 13.98
N LYS A 64 7.74 4.08 14.96
CA LYS A 64 7.51 2.86 15.76
C LYS A 64 6.66 1.87 14.96
N VAL A 65 7.06 0.61 15.03
CA VAL A 65 6.33 -0.52 14.46
C VAL A 65 5.85 -1.39 15.60
N TYR A 66 4.55 -1.66 15.64
CA TYR A 66 3.90 -2.50 16.64
C TYR A 66 3.52 -3.81 15.98
N VAL A 67 3.94 -4.94 16.56
CA VAL A 67 3.68 -6.28 16.03
C VAL A 67 3.05 -7.14 17.10
N THR A 68 1.85 -7.66 16.84
CA THR A 68 1.20 -8.60 17.77
C THR A 68 1.89 -9.95 17.75
N ASN A 69 2.05 -10.56 18.92
CA ASN A 69 2.67 -11.89 19.06
C ASN A 69 1.55 -12.91 19.34
N PHE A 70 0.97 -13.47 18.29
CA PHE A 70 -0.25 -14.29 18.35
C PHE A 70 -0.16 -15.51 19.28
N LYS A 71 1.00 -16.15 19.41
CA LYS A 71 1.22 -17.29 20.30
C LYS A 71 1.58 -16.89 21.74
N SER A 72 1.59 -15.61 22.02
CA SER A 72 1.96 -15.02 23.29
C SER A 72 0.85 -14.13 23.85
N THR A 73 1.20 -13.23 24.75
CA THR A 73 0.29 -12.26 25.38
C THR A 73 0.72 -10.82 25.08
N THR A 74 1.58 -10.62 24.08
CA THR A 74 2.34 -9.39 23.97
C THR A 74 2.23 -8.72 22.59
N VAL A 75 2.55 -7.42 22.56
CA VAL A 75 2.87 -6.63 21.37
C VAL A 75 4.33 -6.21 21.45
N THR A 76 5.13 -6.54 20.45
CA THR A 76 6.52 -6.05 20.33
C THR A 76 6.51 -4.67 19.67
N VAL A 77 7.26 -3.74 20.26
CA VAL A 77 7.51 -2.42 19.69
C VAL A 77 8.91 -2.38 19.11
N VAL A 78 9.01 -2.04 17.82
CA VAL A 78 10.27 -1.97 17.07
C VAL A 78 10.52 -0.51 16.66
N ASP A 79 11.75 -0.07 16.76
CA ASP A 79 12.23 1.17 16.13
C ASP A 79 12.42 0.93 14.63
N GLY A 80 11.54 1.48 13.82
CA GLY A 80 11.60 1.37 12.36
C GLY A 80 12.76 2.12 11.71
N THR A 81 13.48 2.97 12.47
CA THR A 81 14.69 3.65 11.98
C THR A 81 15.88 2.71 12.05
N THR A 82 16.06 2.06 13.21
CA THR A 82 17.21 1.19 13.48
C THR A 82 16.92 -0.30 13.27
N ASN A 83 15.64 -0.67 13.06
CA ASN A 83 15.13 -2.03 12.94
C ASN A 83 15.41 -2.88 14.21
N LYS A 84 15.39 -2.27 15.39
CA LYS A 84 15.66 -2.97 16.65
C LYS A 84 14.44 -2.98 17.56
N PRO A 85 14.18 -4.07 18.28
CA PRO A 85 13.16 -4.09 19.33
C PRO A 85 13.46 -3.02 20.40
N LEU A 86 12.43 -2.24 20.78
CA LEU A 86 12.49 -1.22 21.83
C LEU A 86 11.91 -1.72 23.14
N SER A 87 10.74 -2.35 23.07
CA SER A 87 10.00 -2.79 24.25
C SER A 87 8.97 -3.85 23.87
N VAL A 88 8.38 -4.44 24.90
CA VAL A 88 7.26 -5.37 24.79
C VAL A 88 6.11 -4.85 25.68
N ILE A 89 4.88 -4.92 25.21
CA ILE A 89 3.68 -4.51 25.93
C ILE A 89 2.84 -5.76 26.20
N GLU A 90 2.55 -6.03 27.46
CA GLU A 90 1.60 -7.08 27.85
C GLU A 90 0.16 -6.62 27.55
N VAL A 91 -0.57 -7.38 26.73
CA VAL A 91 -1.90 -7.00 26.28
C VAL A 91 -2.99 -8.03 26.60
N GLY A 92 -2.62 -9.29 26.80
CA GLY A 92 -3.53 -10.41 27.00
C GLY A 92 -3.37 -11.48 25.93
N LYS A 93 -4.08 -12.61 26.08
CA LYS A 93 -3.91 -13.81 25.25
C LYS A 93 -4.33 -13.59 23.81
N THR A 94 -3.55 -14.18 22.90
CA THR A 94 -3.84 -14.27 21.46
C THR A 94 -4.11 -12.92 20.78
N PRO A 95 -3.20 -11.95 20.92
CA PRO A 95 -3.33 -10.68 20.21
C PRO A 95 -3.20 -10.92 18.70
N TYR A 96 -4.19 -10.49 17.93
CA TYR A 96 -4.23 -10.66 16.50
C TYR A 96 -4.31 -9.31 15.78
N GLY A 97 -5.49 -8.81 15.44
CA GLY A 97 -5.69 -7.53 14.78
C GLY A 97 -5.14 -6.36 15.59
N ILE A 98 -4.60 -5.38 14.90
CA ILE A 98 -4.01 -4.20 15.52
C ILE A 98 -4.32 -2.95 14.68
N GLY A 99 -4.74 -1.87 15.33
CA GLY A 99 -5.02 -0.59 14.70
C GLY A 99 -4.46 0.55 15.53
N LEU A 100 -3.89 1.56 14.87
CA LEU A 100 -3.27 2.71 15.53
C LEU A 100 -3.99 4.00 15.16
N ASN A 101 -4.38 4.78 16.16
CA ASN A 101 -4.74 6.17 16.00
C ASN A 101 -3.52 7.04 16.32
N THR A 102 -2.91 7.60 15.28
CA THR A 102 -1.70 8.42 15.42
C THR A 102 -1.96 9.77 16.08
N ASP A 103 -3.19 10.30 15.98
CA ASP A 103 -3.54 11.61 16.54
C ASP A 103 -3.75 11.53 18.05
N THR A 104 -4.46 10.49 18.51
CA THR A 104 -4.74 10.28 19.95
C THR A 104 -3.69 9.44 20.66
N LYS A 105 -2.74 8.84 19.92
CA LYS A 105 -1.72 7.91 20.44
C LYS A 105 -2.31 6.66 21.08
N MET A 106 -3.45 6.19 20.55
CA MET A 106 -4.11 4.97 21.02
C MET A 106 -3.87 3.82 20.05
N LEU A 107 -3.44 2.69 20.61
CA LEU A 107 -3.30 1.42 19.93
C LEU A 107 -4.46 0.51 20.36
N TYR A 108 -5.13 -0.06 19.38
CA TYR A 108 -6.24 -1.00 19.56
C TYR A 108 -5.76 -2.39 19.17
N VAL A 109 -5.94 -3.37 20.06
CA VAL A 109 -5.49 -4.74 19.84
C VAL A 109 -6.64 -5.71 20.04
N ALA A 110 -6.96 -6.49 19.02
CA ALA A 110 -7.94 -7.55 19.07
C ALA A 110 -7.34 -8.77 19.77
N LEU A 111 -7.93 -9.20 20.87
CA LEU A 111 -7.58 -10.41 21.61
C LEU A 111 -8.59 -11.50 21.25
N GLU A 112 -8.36 -12.20 20.13
CA GLU A 112 -9.32 -13.08 19.46
C GLU A 112 -9.98 -14.12 20.38
N TYR A 113 -9.18 -14.90 21.11
CA TYR A 113 -9.73 -15.93 22.02
C TYR A 113 -10.03 -15.41 23.45
N ASN A 114 -9.86 -14.13 23.66
CA ASN A 114 -10.17 -13.48 24.94
C ASN A 114 -11.45 -12.63 24.85
N ASP A 115 -12.09 -12.61 23.67
CA ASP A 115 -13.29 -11.83 23.40
C ASP A 115 -13.16 -10.37 23.85
N THR A 116 -12.00 -9.75 23.57
CA THR A 116 -11.66 -8.43 24.10
C THR A 116 -10.97 -7.56 23.04
N LEU A 117 -11.33 -6.30 23.00
CA LEU A 117 -10.55 -5.24 22.35
C LEU A 117 -9.79 -4.47 23.42
N ALA A 118 -8.46 -4.60 23.45
CA ALA A 118 -7.59 -3.85 24.36
C ALA A 118 -7.22 -2.50 23.76
N ILE A 119 -7.27 -1.43 24.56
CA ILE A 119 -6.91 -0.05 24.19
C ILE A 119 -5.70 0.36 25.01
N ILE A 120 -4.63 0.71 24.33
CA ILE A 120 -3.30 0.96 24.90
C ILE A 120 -2.85 2.37 24.54
N ASN A 121 -2.32 3.11 25.50
CA ASN A 121 -1.63 4.36 25.25
C ASN A 121 -0.21 4.09 24.75
N THR A 122 0.13 4.46 23.52
CA THR A 122 1.46 4.20 22.92
C THR A 122 2.59 5.00 23.55
N THR A 123 2.29 6.03 24.35
CA THR A 123 3.29 6.84 25.03
C THR A 123 3.74 6.17 26.34
N THR A 124 2.79 5.62 27.10
CA THR A 124 3.07 4.97 28.39
C THR A 124 3.23 3.45 28.28
N GLY A 125 2.64 2.85 27.25
CA GLY A 125 2.55 1.38 27.11
C GLY A 125 1.47 0.73 28.00
N GLU A 126 0.61 1.55 28.63
CA GLU A 126 -0.40 1.07 29.57
C GLU A 126 -1.74 0.77 28.86
N ILE A 127 -2.41 -0.28 29.30
CA ILE A 127 -3.80 -0.56 28.92
C ILE A 127 -4.70 0.47 29.59
N ILE A 128 -5.43 1.23 28.80
CA ILE A 128 -6.39 2.25 29.27
C ILE A 128 -7.74 1.62 29.53
N LYS A 129 -8.18 0.70 28.67
CA LYS A 129 -9.49 0.06 28.76
C LYS A 129 -9.48 -1.26 28.00
N ASN A 130 -10.25 -2.20 28.48
CA ASN A 130 -10.66 -3.39 27.77
C ASN A 130 -12.16 -3.28 27.46
N ILE A 131 -12.55 -3.59 26.22
CA ILE A 131 -13.94 -3.64 25.76
C ILE A 131 -14.28 -5.08 25.48
N ASP A 132 -15.37 -5.58 26.05
CA ASP A 132 -15.89 -6.91 25.74
C ASP A 132 -16.39 -6.92 24.29
N LEU A 133 -15.76 -7.73 23.45
CA LEU A 133 -16.06 -7.85 22.03
C LEU A 133 -15.75 -9.27 21.57
N VAL A 134 -16.79 -9.99 21.22
CA VAL A 134 -16.68 -11.40 20.85
C VAL A 134 -15.88 -11.58 19.56
N ASP A 135 -14.83 -12.39 19.60
CA ASP A 135 -14.00 -12.81 18.47
C ASP A 135 -13.51 -11.64 17.59
N PRO A 136 -12.88 -10.59 18.17
CA PRO A 136 -12.36 -9.49 17.38
C PRO A 136 -11.22 -9.96 16.49
N TYR A 137 -11.25 -9.57 15.19
CA TYR A 137 -10.31 -10.10 14.21
C TYR A 137 -9.42 -9.00 13.58
N ASP A 138 -9.96 -8.18 12.69
CA ASP A 138 -9.20 -7.12 12.00
C ASP A 138 -9.73 -5.74 12.43
N ILE A 139 -8.84 -4.73 12.38
CA ILE A 139 -9.12 -3.39 12.92
C ILE A 139 -8.73 -2.32 11.90
N ALA A 140 -9.67 -1.42 11.63
CA ALA A 140 -9.39 -0.19 10.90
C ALA A 140 -9.72 1.05 11.76
N VAL A 141 -8.82 2.02 11.75
CA VAL A 141 -8.96 3.25 12.52
C VAL A 141 -9.09 4.43 11.56
N ASN A 142 -10.11 5.25 11.78
CA ASN A 142 -10.20 6.58 11.20
C ASN A 142 -9.67 7.60 12.21
N SER A 143 -8.42 8.01 12.04
CA SER A 143 -7.77 8.95 12.97
C SER A 143 -8.47 10.30 13.00
N LYS A 144 -8.96 10.79 11.85
CA LYS A 144 -9.65 12.09 11.73
C LYS A 144 -10.96 12.18 12.49
N THR A 145 -11.72 11.08 12.53
CA THR A 145 -13.02 11.03 13.21
C THR A 145 -12.93 10.34 14.56
N ASN A 146 -11.77 9.80 14.91
CA ASN A 146 -11.51 8.98 16.10
C ASN A 146 -12.50 7.81 16.22
N LYS A 147 -12.75 7.11 15.11
CA LYS A 147 -13.63 5.95 15.04
C LYS A 147 -12.81 4.70 14.74
N VAL A 148 -13.15 3.61 15.40
CA VAL A 148 -12.49 2.31 15.28
C VAL A 148 -13.49 1.27 14.85
N TYR A 149 -13.21 0.57 13.76
CA TYR A 149 -14.05 -0.48 13.22
C TYR A 149 -13.34 -1.81 13.42
N VAL A 150 -14.05 -2.79 13.98
CA VAL A 150 -13.51 -4.11 14.33
C VAL A 150 -14.37 -5.18 13.70
N THR A 151 -13.78 -6.06 12.91
CA THR A 151 -14.47 -7.22 12.35
C THR A 151 -14.50 -8.36 13.37
N SER A 152 -15.60 -9.14 13.37
CA SER A 152 -15.79 -10.33 14.20
C SER A 152 -16.39 -11.45 13.36
N ASP A 153 -15.57 -12.43 13.00
CA ASP A 153 -15.94 -13.51 12.08
C ASP A 153 -17.04 -14.42 12.65
N LYS A 154 -16.93 -14.84 13.90
CA LYS A 154 -17.91 -15.74 14.54
C LYS A 154 -19.28 -15.11 14.72
N THR A 155 -19.33 -13.80 14.93
CA THR A 155 -20.59 -13.09 15.12
C THR A 155 -21.20 -12.56 13.83
N ASN A 156 -20.43 -12.55 12.72
CA ASN A 156 -20.80 -11.90 11.46
C ASN A 156 -21.07 -10.40 11.62
N LEU A 157 -20.31 -9.73 12.47
CA LEU A 157 -20.49 -8.31 12.77
C LEU A 157 -19.23 -7.50 12.48
N VAL A 158 -19.45 -6.23 12.17
CA VAL A 158 -18.47 -5.18 12.30
C VAL A 158 -18.91 -4.26 13.43
N SER A 159 -18.11 -4.12 14.46
CA SER A 159 -18.37 -3.22 15.58
C SER A 159 -17.71 -1.87 15.37
N LEU A 160 -18.43 -0.79 15.64
CA LEU A 160 -17.94 0.58 15.62
C LEU A 160 -17.75 1.06 17.06
N VAL A 161 -16.51 1.38 17.40
CA VAL A 161 -16.12 1.97 18.68
C VAL A 161 -15.84 3.46 18.52
N ASP A 162 -16.38 4.26 19.43
CA ASP A 162 -16.02 5.66 19.58
C ASP A 162 -14.73 5.78 20.40
N GLY A 163 -13.63 6.21 19.77
CA GLY A 163 -12.34 6.35 20.44
C GLY A 163 -12.28 7.47 21.49
N SER A 164 -13.32 8.31 21.59
CA SER A 164 -13.38 9.35 22.62
C SER A 164 -13.99 8.82 23.92
N THR A 165 -14.97 7.92 23.82
CA THR A 165 -15.64 7.30 24.98
C THR A 165 -15.11 5.89 25.25
N ASN A 166 -14.49 5.28 24.24
CA ASN A 166 -14.09 3.88 24.23
C ASN A 166 -15.30 2.95 24.46
N GLU A 167 -16.39 3.21 23.74
CA GLU A 167 -17.64 2.43 23.81
C GLU A 167 -18.07 2.00 22.41
N ILE A 168 -18.71 0.81 22.31
CA ILE A 168 -19.33 0.38 21.07
C ILE A 168 -20.58 1.22 20.86
N ILE A 169 -20.67 1.93 19.74
CA ILE A 169 -21.78 2.83 19.42
C ILE A 169 -22.68 2.30 18.29
N SER A 170 -22.21 1.31 17.54
CA SER A 170 -22.99 0.68 16.45
C SER A 170 -22.40 -0.67 16.07
N THR A 171 -23.21 -1.50 15.42
CA THR A 171 -22.79 -2.75 14.78
C THR A 171 -23.42 -2.88 13.41
N PHE A 172 -22.72 -3.59 12.49
CA PHE A 172 -23.18 -3.82 11.11
C PHE A 172 -23.12 -5.32 10.82
N ASP A 173 -24.17 -5.86 10.22
CA ASP A 173 -24.23 -7.25 9.78
C ASP A 173 -23.40 -7.42 8.49
N VAL A 174 -22.31 -8.16 8.59
CA VAL A 174 -21.45 -8.56 7.48
C VAL A 174 -21.09 -10.02 7.63
N GLN A 175 -21.51 -10.86 6.70
CA GLN A 175 -21.24 -12.29 6.78
C GLN A 175 -19.77 -12.61 6.59
N LYS A 176 -19.15 -13.35 7.52
CA LYS A 176 -17.73 -13.72 7.47
C LYS A 176 -16.84 -12.52 7.15
N PRO A 177 -16.89 -11.42 7.95
CA PRO A 177 -16.06 -10.27 7.72
C PRO A 177 -14.59 -10.64 7.96
N CYS A 178 -13.71 -10.19 7.06
CA CYS A 178 -12.30 -10.50 7.13
C CYS A 178 -11.46 -9.21 7.19
N GLY A 179 -10.98 -8.72 6.06
CA GLY A 179 -10.23 -7.48 5.99
C GLY A 179 -11.13 -6.25 6.09
N ILE A 180 -10.58 -5.19 6.67
CA ILE A 180 -11.28 -3.91 6.80
C ILE A 180 -10.34 -2.74 6.54
N ALA A 181 -10.81 -1.72 5.83
CA ALA A 181 -10.07 -0.50 5.57
C ALA A 181 -10.96 0.74 5.63
N VAL A 182 -10.37 1.85 6.07
CA VAL A 182 -11.02 3.16 6.08
C VAL A 182 -10.36 4.06 5.04
N ASN A 183 -11.18 4.72 4.21
CA ASN A 183 -10.74 5.88 3.46
C ASN A 183 -10.99 7.14 4.30
N GLU A 184 -9.94 7.67 4.93
CA GLU A 184 -10.05 8.84 5.81
C GLU A 184 -10.44 10.14 5.09
N ALA A 185 -10.25 10.21 3.75
CA ALA A 185 -10.63 11.39 2.98
C ALA A 185 -12.15 11.45 2.75
N THR A 186 -12.79 10.30 2.54
CA THR A 186 -14.23 10.20 2.26
C THR A 186 -15.05 9.71 3.45
N ASN A 187 -14.37 9.22 4.52
CA ASN A 187 -14.97 8.56 5.67
C ASN A 187 -15.80 7.32 5.30
N MET A 188 -15.39 6.63 4.22
CA MET A 188 -15.99 5.36 3.79
C MET A 188 -15.17 4.19 4.35
N VAL A 189 -15.85 3.12 4.75
CA VAL A 189 -15.24 1.90 5.29
C VAL A 189 -15.59 0.75 4.36
N TYR A 190 -14.59 -0.05 4.02
CA TYR A 190 -14.70 -1.19 3.13
C TYR A 190 -14.38 -2.47 3.89
N VAL A 191 -15.29 -3.42 3.87
CA VAL A 191 -15.16 -4.69 4.59
C VAL A 191 -15.29 -5.85 3.62
N THR A 192 -14.29 -6.70 3.54
CA THR A 192 -14.36 -7.92 2.73
C THR A 192 -15.17 -9.00 3.45
N SER A 193 -16.02 -9.70 2.69
CA SER A 193 -16.77 -10.86 3.14
C SER A 193 -16.28 -12.09 2.36
N GLU A 194 -15.50 -12.94 3.01
CA GLU A 194 -14.85 -14.08 2.37
C GLU A 194 -15.85 -15.08 1.78
N SER A 195 -16.94 -15.35 2.49
CA SER A 195 -17.92 -16.36 2.08
C SER A 195 -18.89 -15.89 1.01
N THR A 196 -19.11 -14.58 0.88
CA THR A 196 -20.08 -14.02 -0.08
C THR A 196 -19.42 -13.46 -1.34
N ASN A 197 -18.10 -13.37 -1.39
CA ASN A 197 -17.32 -12.72 -2.46
C ASN A 197 -17.75 -11.26 -2.70
N LYS A 198 -17.93 -10.51 -1.61
CA LYS A 198 -18.38 -9.13 -1.63
C LYS A 198 -17.48 -8.24 -0.79
N VAL A 199 -17.49 -6.96 -1.13
CA VAL A 199 -17.06 -5.88 -0.26
C VAL A 199 -18.30 -5.12 0.21
N HIS A 200 -18.47 -5.00 1.52
CA HIS A 200 -19.51 -4.18 2.13
C HIS A 200 -18.96 -2.75 2.34
N VAL A 201 -19.76 -1.76 1.98
CA VAL A 201 -19.38 -0.34 2.08
C VAL A 201 -20.22 0.33 3.16
N ILE A 202 -19.56 0.87 4.19
CA ILE A 202 -20.19 1.57 5.30
C ILE A 202 -19.85 3.07 5.19
N GLU A 203 -20.86 3.92 5.29
CA GLU A 203 -20.68 5.36 5.40
C GLU A 203 -20.49 5.77 6.87
N GLY A 204 -19.25 6.13 7.23
CA GLY A 204 -18.89 6.43 8.62
C GLY A 204 -19.53 7.69 9.19
N SER A 205 -20.01 8.62 8.35
CA SER A 205 -20.70 9.83 8.80
C SER A 205 -22.13 9.55 9.28
N LYS A 206 -22.76 8.54 8.72
CA LYS A 206 -24.14 8.14 9.04
C LYS A 206 -24.24 6.84 9.82
N ASN A 207 -23.11 6.13 9.97
CA ASN A 207 -23.04 4.81 10.59
C ASN A 207 -24.04 3.83 9.94
N ASN A 208 -24.06 3.74 8.60
CA ASN A 208 -24.95 2.83 7.89
C ASN A 208 -24.24 2.10 6.74
N LEU A 209 -24.70 0.88 6.48
CA LEU A 209 -24.31 0.13 5.28
C LEU A 209 -24.93 0.79 4.05
N VAL A 210 -24.11 1.18 3.06
CA VAL A 210 -24.55 1.89 1.86
C VAL A 210 -24.83 0.92 0.73
N THR A 211 -23.90 0.02 0.46
CA THR A 211 -23.95 -0.91 -0.67
C THR A 211 -23.04 -2.10 -0.47
N THR A 212 -23.14 -3.05 -1.38
CA THR A 212 -22.18 -4.16 -1.52
C THR A 212 -21.66 -4.21 -2.95
N ILE A 213 -20.40 -4.60 -3.11
CA ILE A 213 -19.70 -4.69 -4.39
C ILE A 213 -19.31 -6.16 -4.61
N ASP A 214 -19.66 -6.74 -5.74
CA ASP A 214 -19.22 -8.08 -6.13
C ASP A 214 -17.74 -8.03 -6.52
N VAL A 215 -16.93 -8.95 -5.97
CA VAL A 215 -15.49 -9.06 -6.22
C VAL A 215 -15.10 -10.51 -6.50
N GLY A 216 -13.81 -10.76 -6.74
CA GLY A 216 -13.31 -12.11 -6.97
C GLY A 216 -13.48 -13.05 -5.79
N LYS A 217 -13.09 -14.33 -5.99
CA LYS A 217 -13.32 -15.41 -5.00
C LYS A 217 -12.45 -15.28 -3.76
N SER A 218 -13.09 -15.41 -2.59
CA SER A 218 -12.47 -15.36 -1.27
C SER A 218 -11.69 -14.06 -1.05
N PRO A 219 -12.37 -12.89 -1.04
CA PRO A 219 -11.70 -11.62 -0.79
C PRO A 219 -11.18 -11.58 0.65
N ARG A 220 -9.95 -11.08 0.81
CA ARG A 220 -9.25 -11.04 2.10
C ARG A 220 -8.80 -9.64 2.49
N GLY A 221 -7.66 -9.21 1.99
CA GLY A 221 -7.14 -7.88 2.28
C GLY A 221 -7.88 -6.82 1.49
N VAL A 222 -8.03 -5.66 2.08
CA VAL A 222 -8.57 -4.46 1.45
C VAL A 222 -7.77 -3.25 1.90
N VAL A 223 -7.53 -2.31 0.98
CA VAL A 223 -6.90 -1.03 1.28
C VAL A 223 -7.51 0.07 0.43
N ALA A 224 -7.63 1.27 0.98
CA ALA A 224 -8.08 2.45 0.25
C ALA A 224 -6.95 3.46 0.12
N ASN A 225 -6.75 4.00 -1.08
CA ASN A 225 -5.88 5.15 -1.30
C ASN A 225 -6.71 6.43 -1.11
N PRO A 226 -6.44 7.23 -0.06
CA PRO A 226 -7.26 8.43 0.22
C PRO A 226 -7.06 9.56 -0.78
N TYR A 227 -5.96 9.54 -1.58
CA TYR A 227 -5.67 10.59 -2.54
C TYR A 227 -6.34 10.35 -3.89
N THR A 228 -6.43 9.10 -4.33
CA THR A 228 -7.07 8.73 -5.60
C THR A 228 -8.51 8.28 -5.42
N ASN A 229 -8.95 8.03 -4.17
CA ASN A 229 -10.23 7.39 -3.83
C ASN A 229 -10.42 6.03 -4.52
N THR A 230 -9.31 5.29 -4.69
CA THR A 230 -9.31 3.94 -5.25
C THR A 230 -9.18 2.92 -4.13
N VAL A 231 -9.93 1.83 -4.20
CA VAL A 231 -9.88 0.73 -3.24
C VAL A 231 -9.37 -0.52 -3.94
N TYR A 232 -8.47 -1.24 -3.31
CA TYR A 232 -7.88 -2.46 -3.83
C TYR A 232 -8.23 -3.62 -2.91
N VAL A 233 -8.63 -4.75 -3.51
CA VAL A 233 -9.09 -5.95 -2.78
C VAL A 233 -8.37 -7.18 -3.28
N THR A 234 -7.72 -7.93 -2.40
CA THR A 234 -7.13 -9.22 -2.76
C THR A 234 -8.18 -10.31 -2.79
N ASN A 235 -8.21 -11.10 -3.86
CA ASN A 235 -9.07 -12.25 -4.05
C ASN A 235 -8.24 -13.52 -3.94
N GLN A 236 -8.20 -14.11 -2.73
CA GLN A 236 -7.24 -15.16 -2.38
C GLN A 236 -7.31 -16.39 -3.28
N LEU A 237 -8.51 -16.89 -3.57
CA LEU A 237 -8.71 -18.07 -4.41
C LEU A 237 -8.71 -17.76 -5.91
N ALA A 238 -8.86 -16.49 -6.29
CA ALA A 238 -8.78 -16.08 -7.69
C ALA A 238 -7.33 -15.74 -8.13
N GLY A 239 -6.41 -15.42 -7.20
CA GLY A 239 -5.06 -14.97 -7.53
C GLY A 239 -5.05 -13.57 -8.14
N THR A 240 -6.00 -12.71 -7.76
CA THR A 240 -6.19 -11.38 -8.33
C THR A 240 -6.33 -10.28 -7.28
N VAL A 241 -6.20 -9.05 -7.74
CA VAL A 241 -6.59 -7.83 -7.02
C VAL A 241 -7.66 -7.14 -7.83
N ASP A 242 -8.82 -6.88 -7.23
CA ASP A 242 -9.81 -6.00 -7.84
C ASP A 242 -9.55 -4.55 -7.46
N VAL A 243 -9.74 -3.67 -8.44
CA VAL A 243 -9.62 -2.22 -8.31
C VAL A 243 -11.01 -1.61 -8.34
N ILE A 244 -11.38 -0.91 -7.28
CA ILE A 244 -12.71 -0.32 -7.11
C ILE A 244 -12.59 1.20 -7.18
N ASP A 245 -13.43 1.84 -7.99
CA ASP A 245 -13.66 3.28 -7.95
C ASP A 245 -14.52 3.61 -6.71
N GLY A 246 -13.91 4.21 -5.68
CA GLY A 246 -14.61 4.53 -4.43
C GLY A 246 -15.68 5.61 -4.55
N SER A 247 -15.78 6.32 -5.69
CA SER A 247 -16.85 7.29 -5.95
C SER A 247 -18.10 6.62 -6.51
N LYS A 248 -17.95 5.52 -7.25
CA LYS A 248 -19.02 4.76 -7.87
C LYS A 248 -19.38 3.49 -7.12
N ASN A 249 -18.45 3.00 -6.28
CA ASN A 249 -18.51 1.67 -5.65
C ASN A 249 -18.64 0.55 -6.68
N GLU A 250 -17.82 0.60 -7.72
CA GLU A 250 -17.80 -0.37 -8.82
C GLU A 250 -16.38 -0.87 -9.06
N VAL A 251 -16.23 -2.16 -9.39
CA VAL A 251 -14.96 -2.71 -9.88
C VAL A 251 -14.68 -2.16 -11.26
N ILE A 252 -13.55 -1.50 -11.43
CA ILE A 252 -13.11 -0.90 -12.68
C ILE A 252 -11.97 -1.67 -13.36
N ASP A 253 -11.29 -2.54 -12.62
CA ASP A 253 -10.19 -3.35 -13.15
C ASP A 253 -9.93 -4.57 -12.27
N THR A 254 -9.23 -5.59 -12.84
CA THR A 254 -8.82 -6.80 -12.11
C THR A 254 -7.41 -7.17 -12.54
N ILE A 255 -6.49 -7.15 -11.58
CA ILE A 255 -5.05 -7.35 -11.78
C ILE A 255 -4.67 -8.77 -11.37
N SER A 256 -4.02 -9.53 -12.25
CA SER A 256 -3.45 -10.84 -11.90
C SER A 256 -2.17 -10.65 -11.07
N VAL A 257 -2.09 -11.35 -9.94
CA VAL A 257 -0.93 -11.34 -9.03
C VAL A 257 -0.45 -12.77 -8.74
N GLY A 258 0.39 -12.96 -7.73
CA GLY A 258 0.83 -14.29 -7.32
C GLY A 258 -0.27 -15.14 -6.67
N ASN A 259 0.05 -16.41 -6.40
CA ASN A 259 -0.89 -17.36 -5.79
C ASN A 259 -1.14 -17.01 -4.32
N THR A 260 -2.40 -17.10 -3.92
CA THR A 260 -2.89 -16.85 -2.56
C THR A 260 -2.53 -15.43 -2.08
N PRO A 261 -2.98 -14.38 -2.81
CA PRO A 261 -2.82 -13.01 -2.34
C PRO A 261 -3.63 -12.84 -1.04
N ARG A 262 -2.99 -12.22 -0.03
CA ARG A 262 -3.57 -12.18 1.31
C ARG A 262 -3.76 -10.75 1.80
N ARG A 263 -2.68 -10.05 2.12
CA ARG A 263 -2.71 -8.65 2.55
C ARG A 263 -2.28 -7.72 1.43
N ILE A 264 -2.74 -6.51 1.53
CA ILE A 264 -2.49 -5.46 0.56
C ILE A 264 -2.32 -4.14 1.27
N VAL A 265 -1.32 -3.37 0.87
CA VAL A 265 -1.09 -2.03 1.37
C VAL A 265 -0.79 -1.09 0.21
N VAL A 266 -1.07 0.18 0.39
CA VAL A 266 -0.75 1.25 -0.55
C VAL A 266 0.16 2.27 0.11
N ASN A 267 1.18 2.74 -0.60
CA ASN A 267 1.83 4.00 -0.26
C ASN A 267 1.05 5.12 -0.95
N PRO A 268 0.28 5.94 -0.21
CA PRO A 268 -0.56 6.96 -0.83
C PRO A 268 0.27 8.07 -1.50
N ASP A 269 1.49 8.34 -1.01
CA ASP A 269 2.36 9.39 -1.54
C ASP A 269 2.92 9.03 -2.94
N THR A 270 3.20 7.74 -3.18
CA THR A 270 3.72 7.24 -4.47
C THR A 270 2.66 6.55 -5.34
N ASN A 271 1.50 6.23 -4.78
CA ASN A 271 0.45 5.41 -5.39
C ASN A 271 0.93 4.00 -5.81
N ILE A 272 1.92 3.44 -5.08
CA ILE A 272 2.40 2.07 -5.26
C ILE A 272 1.68 1.14 -4.28
N ILE A 273 1.24 0.00 -4.80
CA ILE A 273 0.50 -1.01 -4.03
C ILE A 273 1.39 -2.27 -3.90
N TYR A 274 1.39 -2.85 -2.72
CA TYR A 274 2.09 -4.09 -2.41
C TYR A 274 1.11 -5.15 -1.98
N VAL A 275 1.28 -6.37 -2.51
CA VAL A 275 0.41 -7.52 -2.25
C VAL A 275 1.24 -8.70 -1.78
N SER A 276 0.95 -9.25 -0.61
CA SER A 276 1.58 -10.48 -0.14
C SER A 276 0.96 -11.70 -0.83
N ASN A 277 1.78 -12.47 -1.56
CA ASN A 277 1.38 -13.71 -2.24
C ASN A 277 1.97 -14.90 -1.48
N GLN A 278 1.21 -15.45 -0.54
CA GLN A 278 1.71 -16.41 0.43
C GLN A 278 2.32 -17.67 -0.21
N ILE A 279 1.61 -18.30 -1.15
CA ILE A 279 2.10 -19.54 -1.82
C ILE A 279 3.14 -19.23 -2.89
N SER A 280 3.09 -18.06 -3.53
CA SER A 280 4.12 -17.67 -4.51
C SER A 280 5.42 -17.21 -3.87
N ASN A 281 5.51 -17.07 -2.54
CA ASN A 281 6.69 -16.58 -1.85
C ASN A 281 7.17 -15.23 -2.40
N SER A 282 6.25 -14.29 -2.60
CA SER A 282 6.57 -12.99 -3.20
C SER A 282 5.65 -11.87 -2.72
N LEU A 283 6.13 -10.65 -2.88
CA LEU A 283 5.27 -9.46 -2.89
C LEU A 283 5.11 -9.01 -4.35
N SER A 284 3.89 -8.86 -4.84
CA SER A 284 3.64 -8.14 -6.09
C SER A 284 3.66 -6.64 -5.83
N VAL A 285 4.32 -5.90 -6.72
CA VAL A 285 4.35 -4.43 -6.71
C VAL A 285 3.53 -3.93 -7.88
N ILE A 286 2.52 -3.12 -7.60
CA ILE A 286 1.56 -2.62 -8.60
C ILE A 286 1.68 -1.10 -8.66
N ASP A 287 1.74 -0.56 -9.87
CA ASP A 287 1.59 0.86 -10.13
C ASP A 287 0.09 1.22 -10.16
N GLY A 288 -0.37 1.98 -9.18
CA GLY A 288 -1.77 2.38 -9.07
C GLY A 288 -2.23 3.41 -10.10
N ALA A 289 -1.33 3.97 -10.91
CA ALA A 289 -1.71 4.84 -12.02
C ALA A 289 -2.04 4.05 -13.29
N THR A 290 -1.42 2.88 -13.48
CA THR A 290 -1.59 2.02 -14.66
C THR A 290 -2.32 0.71 -14.36
N ASN A 291 -2.45 0.33 -13.08
CA ASN A 291 -2.94 -0.96 -12.61
C ASN A 291 -2.09 -2.15 -13.13
N GLU A 292 -0.82 -1.94 -13.39
CA GLU A 292 0.09 -2.99 -13.87
C GLU A 292 0.98 -3.50 -12.75
N VAL A 293 1.23 -4.81 -12.73
CA VAL A 293 2.30 -5.38 -11.90
C VAL A 293 3.64 -5.02 -12.51
N ILE A 294 4.43 -4.28 -11.77
CA ILE A 294 5.68 -3.69 -12.25
C ILE A 294 6.92 -4.35 -11.68
N ASP A 295 6.75 -5.11 -10.56
CA ASP A 295 7.83 -5.85 -9.93
C ASP A 295 7.26 -7.01 -9.09
N SER A 296 8.14 -7.95 -8.72
CA SER A 296 7.85 -9.05 -7.82
C SER A 296 9.04 -9.30 -6.90
N ILE A 297 8.87 -8.99 -5.61
CA ILE A 297 9.93 -9.08 -4.61
C ILE A 297 9.89 -10.48 -3.97
N PRO A 298 10.96 -11.26 -4.01
CA PRO A 298 11.02 -12.56 -3.34
C PRO A 298 10.98 -12.38 -1.81
N VAL A 299 9.93 -12.89 -1.18
CA VAL A 299 9.78 -12.96 0.27
C VAL A 299 9.12 -14.28 0.62
N GLU A 300 9.71 -15.03 1.51
CA GLU A 300 9.23 -16.38 1.87
C GLU A 300 7.91 -16.28 2.65
N GLN A 301 6.85 -16.97 2.20
CA GLN A 301 5.53 -17.09 2.80
C GLN A 301 5.00 -15.80 3.47
N PRO A 302 4.97 -14.65 2.78
CA PRO A 302 4.54 -13.39 3.38
C PRO A 302 3.08 -13.51 3.82
N PHE A 303 2.80 -13.12 5.08
CA PHE A 303 1.49 -13.27 5.67
C PHE A 303 0.80 -11.92 5.88
N GLU A 304 1.28 -11.12 6.81
CA GLU A 304 0.83 -9.75 7.02
C GLU A 304 1.73 -8.76 6.30
N LEU A 305 1.22 -7.58 6.04
CA LEU A 305 1.92 -6.56 5.29
C LEU A 305 1.53 -5.18 5.79
N MET A 306 2.53 -4.33 6.04
CA MET A 306 2.34 -2.93 6.37
C MET A 306 3.47 -2.09 5.78
N ILE A 307 3.17 -0.84 5.43
CA ILE A 307 4.15 0.11 4.92
C ILE A 307 4.26 1.32 5.83
N ASN A 308 5.47 1.85 5.97
CA ASN A 308 5.67 3.20 6.47
C ASN A 308 5.83 4.15 5.27
N PRO A 309 4.84 4.97 4.95
CA PRO A 309 4.87 5.81 3.77
C PRO A 309 5.95 6.90 3.83
N LYS A 310 6.45 7.24 5.01
CA LYS A 310 7.51 8.27 5.18
C LYS A 310 8.91 7.74 4.96
N THR A 311 9.13 6.44 5.15
CA THR A 311 10.44 5.79 4.97
C THR A 311 10.47 4.81 3.80
N ASN A 312 9.33 4.55 3.16
CA ASN A 312 9.13 3.52 2.14
C ASN A 312 9.57 2.11 2.59
N LYS A 313 9.60 1.87 3.90
CA LYS A 313 9.88 0.54 4.45
C LYS A 313 8.61 -0.27 4.51
N ILE A 314 8.68 -1.48 3.99
CA ILE A 314 7.62 -2.48 4.04
C ILE A 314 8.00 -3.51 5.10
N TYR A 315 7.06 -3.80 5.96
CA TYR A 315 7.17 -4.80 7.01
C TYR A 315 6.24 -5.95 6.69
N THR A 316 6.75 -7.17 6.75
CA THR A 316 5.94 -8.38 6.51
C THR A 316 6.31 -9.47 7.49
N THR A 317 5.28 -10.16 8.00
CA THR A 317 5.45 -11.33 8.87
C THR A 317 5.35 -12.61 8.06
N TYR A 318 5.86 -13.69 8.64
CA TYR A 318 5.87 -15.02 8.06
C TYR A 318 4.70 -15.87 8.53
N SER A 319 4.15 -16.70 7.65
CA SER A 319 3.22 -17.75 8.06
C SER A 319 3.99 -18.89 8.76
N GLY A 320 3.82 -18.98 10.09
CA GLY A 320 4.39 -20.09 10.87
C GLY A 320 5.76 -19.87 11.50
N HIS A 321 6.40 -18.75 11.24
CA HIS A 321 7.68 -18.37 11.84
C HIS A 321 7.60 -17.01 12.53
N SER A 322 8.44 -16.82 13.54
CA SER A 322 8.51 -15.60 14.34
C SER A 322 9.48 -14.59 13.71
N ILE A 323 9.28 -14.24 12.44
CA ILE A 323 10.17 -13.35 11.70
C ILE A 323 9.39 -12.16 11.17
N LEU A 324 9.89 -10.96 11.46
CA LEU A 324 9.51 -9.72 10.80
C LEU A 324 10.57 -9.41 9.73
N SER A 325 10.19 -9.48 8.47
CA SER A 325 11.04 -9.09 7.34
C SER A 325 10.82 -7.64 6.98
N ILE A 326 11.89 -6.93 6.67
CA ILE A 326 11.87 -5.52 6.30
C ILE A 326 12.41 -5.40 4.88
N VAL A 327 11.60 -4.84 4.02
CA VAL A 327 11.91 -4.61 2.61
C VAL A 327 11.90 -3.12 2.36
N ASN A 328 12.93 -2.59 1.70
CA ASN A 328 12.86 -1.21 1.20
C ASN A 328 11.98 -1.18 -0.04
N ASP A 329 11.07 -0.24 -0.08
CA ASP A 329 10.42 0.17 -1.31
C ASP A 329 11.51 0.64 -2.28
N VAL A 330 11.44 0.17 -3.51
CA VAL A 330 12.27 0.75 -4.57
C VAL A 330 11.87 2.21 -4.64
N GLU A 331 12.81 3.09 -4.27
CA GLU A 331 12.70 4.48 -4.68
C GLU A 331 12.54 4.47 -6.20
N ARG A 332 11.30 4.44 -6.67
CA ARG A 332 11.02 4.88 -8.02
C ARG A 332 11.34 6.34 -8.02
N ASN A 333 12.55 6.56 -8.43
CA ASN A 333 13.26 7.79 -8.48
C ASN A 333 12.30 8.91 -8.83
N GLN A 334 11.89 9.70 -7.84
CA GLN A 334 11.53 11.08 -8.11
C GLN A 334 12.69 11.80 -8.85
N ASN A 335 13.87 11.22 -8.87
CA ASN A 335 15.01 11.62 -9.66
C ASN A 335 14.75 11.64 -11.17
N THR A 336 13.83 10.88 -11.74
CA THR A 336 13.47 11.06 -13.15
C THR A 336 12.72 12.37 -13.39
N LEU A 337 12.00 12.90 -12.39
CA LEU A 337 11.41 14.23 -12.44
C LEU A 337 12.41 15.31 -12.00
N ASP A 338 13.30 15.02 -11.05
CA ASP A 338 14.38 15.91 -10.66
C ASP A 338 15.49 15.93 -11.69
N ASP A 339 15.84 14.81 -12.33
CA ASP A 339 16.76 14.80 -13.46
C ASP A 339 16.22 15.60 -14.64
N SER A 340 14.92 15.52 -14.94
CA SER A 340 14.32 16.37 -15.96
C SER A 340 14.29 17.85 -15.54
N LYS A 341 14.03 18.16 -14.29
CA LYS A 341 14.12 19.52 -13.74
C LYS A 341 15.56 20.01 -13.66
N THR A 342 16.51 19.14 -13.32
CA THR A 342 17.95 19.45 -13.29
C THR A 342 18.47 19.66 -14.69
N ILE A 343 18.09 18.85 -15.68
CA ILE A 343 18.44 19.03 -17.09
C ILE A 343 17.81 20.33 -17.65
N ILE A 344 16.54 20.62 -17.30
CA ILE A 344 15.89 21.89 -17.70
C ILE A 344 16.53 23.09 -16.98
N GLY A 345 16.95 22.92 -15.74
CA GLY A 345 17.66 23.97 -14.99
C GLY A 345 19.10 24.24 -15.48
N MET A 346 19.79 23.22 -16.03
CA MET A 346 21.13 23.34 -16.63
C MET A 346 21.08 23.87 -18.06
N LEU A 347 20.01 23.63 -18.79
CA LEU A 347 19.73 24.26 -20.06
C LEU A 347 19.18 25.66 -19.79
N GLY A 348 20.04 26.68 -19.80
CA GLY A 348 19.60 28.06 -19.62
C GLY A 348 18.45 28.42 -20.58
N ALA A 349 17.65 29.42 -20.22
CA ALA A 349 16.42 29.84 -20.94
C ALA A 349 16.58 29.98 -22.47
N GLY A 350 17.80 30.20 -22.97
CA GLY A 350 18.15 30.24 -24.40
C GLY A 350 18.06 28.89 -25.12
N ALA A 351 18.39 27.79 -24.44
CA ALA A 351 18.34 26.46 -25.05
C ALA A 351 16.91 25.95 -25.16
N ILE A 352 16.06 26.29 -24.19
CA ILE A 352 14.61 25.95 -24.22
C ILE A 352 13.92 26.66 -25.39
N ALA A 353 14.26 27.96 -25.63
CA ALA A 353 13.73 28.72 -26.75
C ALA A 353 14.15 28.11 -28.09
N ALA A 354 15.40 27.61 -28.20
CA ALA A 354 15.89 26.95 -29.42
C ALA A 354 15.18 25.63 -29.71
N ILE A 355 14.88 24.83 -28.69
CA ILE A 355 14.13 23.57 -28.83
C ILE A 355 12.71 23.83 -29.27
N ILE A 356 12.03 24.81 -28.67
CA ILE A 356 10.66 25.20 -29.04
C ILE A 356 10.64 25.74 -30.49
N ALA A 357 11.62 26.59 -30.89
CA ALA A 357 11.73 27.11 -32.23
C ALA A 357 11.94 25.99 -33.27
N PHE A 358 12.77 25.00 -32.95
CA PHE A 358 12.98 23.82 -33.81
C PHE A 358 11.71 23.03 -34.08
N PHE A 359 10.92 22.74 -33.04
CA PHE A 359 9.65 22.04 -33.19
C PHE A 359 8.60 22.85 -33.97
N VAL A 360 8.60 24.17 -33.81
CA VAL A 360 7.70 25.07 -34.57
C VAL A 360 8.10 25.11 -36.07
N ILE A 361 9.39 25.12 -36.39
CA ILE A 361 9.90 25.08 -37.76
C ILE A 361 9.59 23.73 -38.43
N GLN A 362 9.78 22.62 -37.72
CA GLN A 362 9.46 21.29 -38.25
C GLN A 362 7.94 21.15 -38.53
N LYS A 363 7.08 21.69 -37.64
CA LYS A 363 5.61 21.66 -37.82
C LYS A 363 5.14 22.49 -39.01
N LYS A 364 5.90 23.56 -39.40
CA LYS A 364 5.60 24.35 -40.61
C LYS A 364 6.02 23.64 -41.90
N LYS A 365 7.07 22.80 -41.89
CA LYS A 365 7.54 22.03 -43.05
C LYS A 365 6.66 20.84 -43.40
N LEU A 366 5.77 20.41 -42.47
CA LEU A 366 4.85 19.26 -42.64
C LEU A 366 3.45 19.64 -43.13
N LYS A 367 3.19 20.90 -43.50
CA LYS A 367 1.94 21.26 -44.19
C LYS A 367 2.11 20.98 -45.70
N PRO A 368 1.32 20.08 -46.29
CA PRO A 368 1.33 19.89 -47.74
C PRO A 368 0.81 21.17 -48.41
N GLU A 369 1.55 21.64 -49.41
CA GLU A 369 1.06 22.65 -50.36
C GLU A 369 -0.16 22.11 -51.05
N GLN A 370 -1.30 22.71 -50.81
CA GLN A 370 -2.47 22.57 -51.70
C GLN A 370 -2.15 23.35 -52.98
N LYS A 371 -1.82 22.64 -54.07
CA LYS A 371 -1.86 23.22 -55.42
C LYS A 371 -3.30 23.29 -55.89
N PHE A 372 -3.71 24.49 -56.28
CA PHE A 372 -4.88 24.74 -57.11
C PHE A 372 -4.71 24.14 -58.50
#